data_17d241f9778b4184c16e12ba31f62826
#
_entry.id   17d241f9778b4184c16e12ba31f62826
#
_cell.length_a   1.000
_cell.length_b   1.000
_cell.length_c   1.000
_cell.angle_alpha   90.00
_cell.angle_beta   90.00
_cell.angle_gamma   90.00
#
_symmetry.space_group_name_H-M   'P 1'
#
loop_
_entity.id
_entity.type
_entity.pdbx_description
1 polymer ?
#
loop_
_entity_poly.entity_id
_entity_poly.type
_entity_poly.pdbx_seq_one_letter_code
_entity_poly.pdbx_strand_id
1 'polypeptide(L)'
;YAITYQATPWLEGTFRYTGYNDFFFYDRNYEAKLKLWSEQEYLPQVAVGIRDIVGTGFVGSEYLVASKAIDNFDITFGLGWGRLAGDSDISNPLTLISPIFETRVSRGEGLNVTGTVQYSSWFRGENVGLFGGVSYQFESLPFSIMLEYNPDQYIGEAYFPDSTSVKPKSPLSAALKWDATPGLSLTLSRQHNQEWGIELSAALDTKSRPPKPSRQLFQSSLDIPPSDLPSGINQSFWYDTLLFDSERSGILLLET
;
A
#
# COMPACT_ATOMS: atom_id res chain seq x y z
N TYR A 1 6.08 -0.63 -12.14
CA TYR A 1 5.69 0.78 -11.95
C TYR A 1 4.20 0.89 -11.63
N ALA A 2 3.83 1.94 -10.88
CA ALA A 2 2.43 2.24 -10.57
C ALA A 2 2.11 3.69 -10.95
N ILE A 3 0.84 3.91 -11.26
CA ILE A 3 0.27 5.23 -11.50
C ILE A 3 -0.93 5.35 -10.58
N THR A 4 -0.85 6.28 -9.63
CA THR A 4 -1.96 6.58 -8.71
C THR A 4 -2.63 7.89 -9.11
N TYR A 5 -3.94 7.88 -9.14
CA TYR A 5 -4.77 9.03 -9.49
C TYR A 5 -5.82 9.28 -8.41
N GLN A 6 -5.77 10.49 -7.85
CA GLN A 6 -6.79 10.96 -6.91
C GLN A 6 -7.98 11.53 -7.69
N ALA A 7 -9.01 10.71 -7.88
CA ALA A 7 -10.20 11.07 -8.67
C ALA A 7 -11.06 12.10 -7.95
N THR A 8 -11.25 11.95 -6.64
CA THR A 8 -11.97 12.87 -5.76
C THR A 8 -11.23 12.96 -4.41
N PRO A 9 -11.59 13.90 -3.50
CA PRO A 9 -10.97 13.97 -2.17
C PRO A 9 -11.12 12.70 -1.30
N TRP A 10 -11.97 11.77 -1.73
CA TRP A 10 -12.31 10.55 -1.00
C TRP A 10 -12.10 9.27 -1.81
N LEU A 11 -11.73 9.35 -3.11
CA LEU A 11 -11.51 8.20 -3.98
C LEU A 11 -10.18 8.30 -4.71
N GLU A 12 -9.35 7.30 -4.52
CA GLU A 12 -8.07 7.10 -5.18
C GLU A 12 -8.10 5.79 -5.96
N GLY A 13 -7.51 5.80 -7.14
CA GLY A 13 -7.32 4.62 -7.97
C GLY A 13 -5.86 4.43 -8.33
N THR A 14 -5.37 3.20 -8.31
CA THR A 14 -4.00 2.87 -8.71
C THR A 14 -4.02 1.83 -9.82
N PHE A 15 -3.29 2.10 -10.87
CA PHE A 15 -2.90 1.11 -11.87
C PHE A 15 -1.47 0.67 -11.60
N ARG A 16 -1.26 -0.64 -11.55
CA ARG A 16 0.06 -1.23 -11.34
C ARG A 16 0.41 -2.20 -12.45
N TYR A 17 1.64 -2.12 -12.91
CA TYR A 17 2.24 -3.06 -13.84
C TYR A 17 3.52 -3.63 -13.23
N THR A 18 3.53 -4.93 -13.01
CA THR A 18 4.57 -5.66 -12.30
C THR A 18 5.15 -6.73 -13.23
N GLY A 19 6.46 -6.77 -13.39
CA GLY A 19 7.17 -7.84 -14.08
C GLY A 19 7.87 -8.74 -13.09
N TYR A 20 7.74 -10.04 -13.27
CA TYR A 20 8.40 -11.08 -12.50
C TYR A 20 9.39 -11.78 -13.41
N ASN A 21 10.67 -11.36 -13.36
CA ASN A 21 11.68 -11.81 -14.35
C ASN A 21 12.01 -13.29 -14.25
N ASP A 22 11.94 -13.86 -13.05
CA ASP A 22 12.28 -15.28 -12.82
C ASP A 22 11.37 -16.25 -13.58
N PHE A 23 10.15 -15.84 -13.94
CA PHE A 23 9.20 -16.66 -14.67
C PHE A 23 8.50 -15.95 -15.83
N PHE A 24 9.08 -14.85 -16.31
CA PHE A 24 8.58 -14.08 -17.47
C PHE A 24 7.08 -13.72 -17.39
N PHE A 25 6.61 -13.46 -16.18
CA PHE A 25 5.22 -13.13 -15.93
C PHE A 25 5.06 -11.64 -15.70
N TYR A 26 4.03 -11.06 -16.29
CA TYR A 26 3.69 -9.65 -16.14
C TYR A 26 2.27 -9.55 -15.60
N ASP A 27 2.15 -8.93 -14.44
CA ASP A 27 0.85 -8.67 -13.82
C ASP A 27 0.39 -7.23 -14.04
N ARG A 28 -0.90 -7.09 -14.29
CA ARG A 28 -1.59 -5.80 -14.39
C ARG A 28 -2.74 -5.83 -13.43
N ASN A 29 -2.72 -4.93 -12.47
CA ASN A 29 -3.80 -4.84 -11.52
C ASN A 29 -4.28 -3.41 -11.31
N TYR A 30 -5.51 -3.31 -10.85
CA TYR A 30 -6.17 -2.06 -10.52
C TYR A 30 -6.60 -2.11 -9.06
N GLU A 31 -6.39 -1.01 -8.37
CA GLU A 31 -6.71 -0.85 -6.97
C GLU A 31 -7.63 0.34 -6.79
N ALA A 32 -8.47 0.29 -5.78
CA ALA A 32 -9.27 1.42 -5.34
C ALA A 32 -9.17 1.58 -3.84
N LYS A 33 -9.04 2.83 -3.38
CA LYS A 33 -9.05 3.21 -1.99
C LYS A 33 -10.09 4.28 -1.75
N LEU A 34 -10.92 4.05 -0.77
CA LEU A 34 -12.01 4.92 -0.36
C LEU A 34 -11.72 5.47 1.04
N LYS A 35 -11.54 6.78 1.13
CA LYS A 35 -11.46 7.46 2.41
C LYS A 35 -12.85 7.56 3.03
N LEU A 36 -13.04 6.97 4.20
CA LEU A 36 -14.30 6.97 4.93
C LEU A 36 -14.50 8.28 5.68
N TRP A 37 -13.46 8.79 6.34
CA TRP A 37 -13.40 10.12 6.93
C TRP A 37 -11.98 10.64 7.02
N SER A 38 -11.84 11.95 7.09
CA SER A 38 -10.55 12.62 7.22
C SER A 38 -10.11 12.66 8.67
N GLU A 39 -8.81 12.79 8.87
CA GLU A 39 -8.20 13.01 10.16
C GLU A 39 -8.80 14.23 10.87
N GLN A 40 -8.97 14.12 12.18
CA GLN A 40 -9.40 15.19 13.09
C GLN A 40 -8.43 15.24 14.26
N GLU A 41 -8.60 16.22 15.16
CA GLU A 41 -7.70 16.41 16.30
C GLU A 41 -7.42 15.11 17.10
N TYR A 42 -8.47 14.33 17.40
CA TYR A 42 -8.38 13.10 18.18
C TYR A 42 -8.66 11.83 17.37
N LEU A 43 -9.21 11.94 16.18
CA LEU A 43 -9.58 10.79 15.35
C LEU A 43 -8.61 10.62 14.18
N PRO A 44 -8.14 9.39 13.93
CA PRO A 44 -7.34 9.11 12.74
C PRO A 44 -8.18 9.26 11.47
N GLN A 45 -7.53 9.50 10.33
CA GLN A 45 -8.13 9.24 9.04
C GLN A 45 -8.40 7.74 8.91
N VAL A 46 -9.51 7.36 8.30
CA VAL A 46 -9.79 5.95 8.01
C VAL A 46 -10.14 5.78 6.55
N ALA A 47 -9.58 4.73 5.96
CA ALA A 47 -9.85 4.33 4.58
C ALA A 47 -10.04 2.82 4.49
N VAL A 48 -10.76 2.40 3.46
CA VAL A 48 -10.90 1.02 3.01
C VAL A 48 -10.35 0.90 1.61
N GLY A 49 -9.62 -0.17 1.32
CA GLY A 49 -9.06 -0.40 0.00
C GLY A 49 -9.22 -1.83 -0.47
N ILE A 50 -9.19 -2.00 -1.78
CA ILE A 50 -9.22 -3.28 -2.46
C ILE A 50 -8.13 -3.26 -3.52
N ARG A 51 -7.21 -4.20 -3.43
CA ARG A 51 -6.15 -4.44 -4.40
C ARG A 51 -6.60 -5.49 -5.41
N ASP A 52 -6.14 -5.33 -6.62
CA ASP A 52 -6.39 -6.27 -7.71
C ASP A 52 -7.90 -6.51 -7.93
N ILE A 53 -8.65 -5.40 -8.00
CA ILE A 53 -10.10 -5.43 -8.29
C ILE A 53 -10.35 -6.06 -9.66
N VAL A 54 -9.56 -5.62 -10.65
CA VAL A 54 -9.56 -6.12 -12.01
C VAL A 54 -8.12 -6.47 -12.36
N GLY A 55 -7.83 -7.74 -12.48
CA GLY A 55 -6.49 -8.25 -12.74
C GLY A 55 -6.46 -9.76 -12.70
N THR A 56 -5.28 -10.30 -12.44
CA THR A 56 -5.07 -11.74 -12.35
C THR A 56 -5.58 -12.35 -11.03
N GLY A 57 -5.79 -11.50 -10.03
CA GLY A 57 -6.08 -11.95 -8.68
C GLY A 57 -4.85 -12.38 -7.89
N PHE A 58 -3.68 -12.29 -8.48
CA PHE A 58 -2.42 -12.74 -7.91
C PHE A 58 -2.04 -12.00 -6.62
N VAL A 59 -2.28 -10.68 -6.60
CA VAL A 59 -1.97 -9.81 -5.46
C VAL A 59 -3.20 -9.35 -4.69
N GLY A 60 -4.32 -10.07 -4.85
CA GLY A 60 -5.60 -9.65 -4.31
C GLY A 60 -5.65 -9.60 -2.79
N SER A 61 -5.97 -8.45 -2.27
CA SER A 61 -6.17 -8.19 -0.84
C SER A 61 -7.14 -7.04 -0.63
N GLU A 62 -7.78 -7.05 0.51
CA GLU A 62 -8.61 -5.95 0.99
C GLU A 62 -8.05 -5.46 2.33
N TYR A 63 -8.27 -4.21 2.66
CA TYR A 63 -7.79 -3.66 3.91
C TYR A 63 -8.68 -2.55 4.46
N LEU A 64 -8.65 -2.42 5.76
CA LEU A 64 -9.13 -1.26 6.51
C LEU A 64 -7.92 -0.64 7.20
N VAL A 65 -7.69 0.65 7.00
CA VAL A 65 -6.50 1.34 7.49
C VAL A 65 -6.86 2.64 8.20
N ALA A 66 -6.19 2.90 9.31
CA ALA A 66 -6.26 4.15 10.06
C ALA A 66 -4.89 4.82 10.09
N SER A 67 -4.83 6.13 9.81
CA SER A 67 -3.60 6.92 9.83
C SER A 67 -3.78 8.18 10.67
N LYS A 68 -2.75 8.52 11.46
CA LYS A 68 -2.73 9.67 12.35
C LYS A 68 -1.39 10.37 12.33
N ALA A 69 -1.41 11.67 12.04
CA ALA A 69 -0.24 12.53 12.19
C ALA A 69 -0.17 13.07 13.63
N ILE A 70 0.99 12.96 14.25
CA ILE A 70 1.28 13.49 15.59
C ILE A 70 2.64 14.17 15.51
N ASP A 71 2.67 15.49 15.55
CA ASP A 71 3.87 16.31 15.37
C ASP A 71 4.59 15.94 14.05
N ASN A 72 5.79 15.38 14.14
CA ASN A 72 6.60 14.95 13.01
C ASN A 72 6.44 13.45 12.69
N PHE A 73 5.60 12.74 13.45
CA PHE A 73 5.30 11.35 13.21
C PHE A 73 4.02 11.20 12.39
N ASP A 74 4.02 10.24 11.49
CA ASP A 74 2.82 9.73 10.84
C ASP A 74 2.73 8.23 11.15
N ILE A 75 1.63 7.81 11.76
CA ILE A 75 1.42 6.45 12.26
C ILE A 75 0.24 5.86 11.51
N THR A 76 0.45 4.69 10.93
CA THR A 76 -0.58 3.93 10.24
C THR A 76 -0.71 2.55 10.83
N PHE A 77 -1.96 2.09 10.94
CA PHE A 77 -2.30 0.76 11.40
C PHE A 77 -3.50 0.24 10.62
N GLY A 78 -3.48 -1.04 10.23
CA GLY A 78 -4.54 -1.63 9.44
C GLY A 78 -4.80 -3.10 9.70
N LEU A 79 -5.97 -3.54 9.22
CA LEU A 79 -6.40 -4.91 9.12
C LEU A 79 -6.46 -5.30 7.64
N GLY A 80 -5.86 -6.42 7.28
CA GLY A 80 -5.81 -6.91 5.92
C GLY A 80 -6.40 -8.30 5.75
N TRP A 81 -7.05 -8.52 4.62
CA TRP A 81 -7.58 -9.80 4.14
C TRP A 81 -6.79 -10.26 2.93
N GLY A 82 -6.98 -11.52 2.55
CA GLY A 82 -6.27 -12.09 1.40
C GLY A 82 -4.77 -12.18 1.64
N ARG A 83 -3.94 -11.65 0.78
CA ARG A 83 -2.47 -11.66 0.96
C ARG A 83 -2.04 -11.00 2.26
N LEU A 84 -2.70 -9.90 2.64
CA LEU A 84 -2.40 -9.19 3.88
C LEU A 84 -2.81 -9.94 5.16
N ALA A 85 -3.53 -11.05 5.05
CA ALA A 85 -3.76 -11.92 6.20
C ALA A 85 -2.46 -12.61 6.66
N GLY A 86 -1.53 -12.91 5.73
CA GLY A 86 -0.28 -13.59 6.05
C GLY A 86 -0.50 -14.92 6.77
N ASP A 87 0.38 -15.22 7.73
CA ASP A 87 0.29 -16.40 8.61
C ASP A 87 -0.39 -16.04 9.96
N SER A 88 -1.30 -15.08 9.97
CA SER A 88 -1.95 -14.62 11.20
C SER A 88 -3.00 -15.60 11.69
N ASP A 89 -3.08 -15.77 13.01
CA ASP A 89 -4.12 -16.54 13.69
C ASP A 89 -5.30 -15.67 14.17
N ILE A 90 -5.36 -14.40 13.76
CA ILE A 90 -6.45 -13.49 14.14
C ILE A 90 -7.67 -13.83 13.29
N SER A 91 -8.73 -14.31 13.93
CA SER A 91 -9.96 -14.63 13.24
C SER A 91 -10.58 -13.41 12.55
N ASN A 92 -11.10 -13.61 11.35
CA ASN A 92 -11.77 -12.56 10.59
C ASN A 92 -13.02 -12.05 11.35
N PRO A 93 -13.06 -10.77 11.77
CA PRO A 93 -14.17 -10.26 12.56
C PRO A 93 -15.51 -10.25 11.82
N LEU A 94 -15.49 -10.28 10.49
CA LEU A 94 -16.72 -10.32 9.69
C LEU A 94 -17.43 -11.69 9.76
N THR A 95 -16.75 -12.75 10.18
CA THR A 95 -17.36 -14.06 10.40
C THR A 95 -18.40 -14.03 11.52
N LEU A 96 -18.28 -13.09 12.47
CA LEU A 96 -19.28 -12.83 13.50
C LEU A 96 -20.61 -12.29 12.93
N ILE A 97 -20.55 -11.67 11.74
CA ILE A 97 -21.73 -11.10 11.07
C ILE A 97 -22.38 -12.14 10.17
N SER A 98 -21.56 -12.90 9.42
CA SER A 98 -22.07 -13.93 8.51
C SER A 98 -21.00 -14.98 8.20
N PRO A 99 -21.37 -16.28 8.17
CA PRO A 99 -20.47 -17.38 7.76
C PRO A 99 -19.95 -17.24 6.32
N ILE A 100 -20.58 -16.42 5.49
CA ILE A 100 -20.13 -16.16 4.12
C ILE A 100 -18.69 -15.60 4.06
N PHE A 101 -18.22 -14.98 5.15
CA PHE A 101 -16.89 -14.41 5.26
C PHE A 101 -15.82 -15.41 5.71
N GLU A 102 -16.17 -16.63 6.12
CA GLU A 102 -15.21 -17.66 6.56
C GLU A 102 -14.34 -18.16 5.41
N THR A 103 -14.95 -18.38 4.24
CA THR A 103 -14.25 -19.01 3.13
C THR A 103 -13.94 -18.01 2.03
N ARG A 104 -12.64 -17.76 1.81
CA ARG A 104 -12.17 -17.06 0.62
C ARG A 104 -12.12 -18.05 -0.53
N VAL A 105 -12.81 -17.73 -1.63
CA VAL A 105 -12.69 -18.50 -2.86
C VAL A 105 -11.23 -18.42 -3.29
N SER A 106 -10.54 -19.56 -3.29
CA SER A 106 -9.19 -19.67 -3.80
C SER A 106 -9.19 -19.11 -5.22
N ARG A 107 -8.36 -18.13 -5.47
CA ARG A 107 -8.18 -17.59 -6.81
C ARG A 107 -7.39 -18.62 -7.59
N GLY A 108 -8.12 -19.53 -8.00
CA GLY A 108 -8.13 -20.67 -8.80
C GLY A 108 -6.86 -21.24 -9.31
N GLU A 109 -6.93 -22.43 -9.53
CA GLU A 109 -6.29 -23.26 -10.53
C GLU A 109 -6.33 -22.59 -11.91
N GLY A 110 -5.57 -21.51 -12.07
CA GLY A 110 -5.45 -20.74 -13.29
C GLY A 110 -5.56 -19.24 -13.02
N LEU A 111 -4.48 -18.53 -13.33
CA LEU A 111 -4.46 -17.08 -13.36
C LEU A 111 -5.68 -16.59 -14.14
N ASN A 112 -6.45 -15.67 -13.56
CA ASN A 112 -7.61 -15.12 -14.24
C ASN A 112 -7.17 -14.16 -15.35
N VAL A 113 -6.81 -14.74 -16.49
CA VAL A 113 -6.37 -13.98 -17.68
C VAL A 113 -7.45 -13.08 -18.27
N THR A 114 -8.69 -13.20 -17.81
CA THR A 114 -9.83 -12.46 -18.38
C THR A 114 -10.07 -11.11 -17.69
N GLY A 115 -9.39 -10.81 -16.57
CA GLY A 115 -9.52 -9.54 -15.88
C GLY A 115 -10.92 -9.27 -15.32
N THR A 116 -11.60 -10.30 -14.82
CA THR A 116 -12.95 -10.15 -14.26
C THR A 116 -12.90 -9.71 -12.79
N VAL A 117 -13.87 -8.89 -12.38
CA VAL A 117 -14.03 -8.51 -10.97
C VAL A 117 -14.52 -9.70 -10.15
N GLN A 118 -13.74 -10.08 -9.12
CA GLN A 118 -14.07 -11.23 -8.26
C GLN A 118 -14.56 -10.78 -6.87
N TYR A 119 -15.70 -10.11 -6.83
CA TYR A 119 -16.30 -9.63 -5.58
C TYR A 119 -16.61 -10.75 -4.56
N SER A 120 -16.71 -11.98 -5.01
CA SER A 120 -16.95 -13.14 -4.14
C SER A 120 -15.79 -13.49 -3.20
N SER A 121 -14.61 -12.91 -3.40
CA SER A 121 -13.45 -13.09 -2.52
C SER A 121 -13.22 -11.93 -1.55
N TRP A 122 -13.93 -10.81 -1.71
CA TRP A 122 -13.65 -9.61 -0.94
C TRP A 122 -13.97 -9.76 0.55
N PHE A 123 -13.04 -9.35 1.40
CA PHE A 123 -13.13 -9.39 2.86
C PHE A 123 -13.39 -10.77 3.44
N ARG A 124 -13.06 -11.81 2.69
CA ARG A 124 -13.26 -13.22 3.06
C ARG A 124 -11.95 -13.89 3.41
N GLY A 125 -12.06 -14.97 4.15
CA GLY A 125 -10.98 -15.79 4.67
C GLY A 125 -11.17 -16.00 6.16
N GLU A 126 -10.62 -17.07 6.68
CA GLU A 126 -10.70 -17.44 8.10
C GLU A 126 -10.01 -16.40 8.98
N ASN A 127 -8.88 -15.88 8.52
CA ASN A 127 -8.04 -14.97 9.29
C ASN A 127 -7.83 -13.62 8.59
N VAL A 128 -7.40 -12.65 9.39
CA VAL A 128 -6.96 -11.31 8.98
C VAL A 128 -5.57 -11.03 9.54
N GLY A 129 -4.77 -10.25 8.84
CA GLY A 129 -3.46 -9.80 9.30
C GLY A 129 -3.48 -8.36 9.79
N LEU A 130 -2.61 -8.06 10.74
CA LEU A 130 -2.29 -6.69 11.13
C LEU A 130 -1.12 -6.22 10.27
N PHE A 131 -1.21 -4.99 9.80
CA PHE A 131 -0.11 -4.31 9.14
C PHE A 131 -0.03 -2.86 9.60
N GLY A 132 1.08 -2.21 9.37
CA GLY A 132 1.19 -0.80 9.69
C GLY A 132 2.61 -0.28 9.60
N GLY A 133 2.75 1.00 9.90
CA GLY A 133 4.03 1.65 9.84
C GLY A 133 4.06 2.95 10.61
N VAL A 134 5.26 3.47 10.74
CA VAL A 134 5.52 4.80 11.30
C VAL A 134 6.54 5.52 10.44
N SER A 135 6.28 6.77 10.13
CA SER A 135 7.27 7.66 9.54
C SER A 135 7.60 8.81 10.47
N TYR A 136 8.82 9.30 10.39
CA TYR A 136 9.30 10.50 11.08
C TYR A 136 9.93 11.45 10.09
N GLN A 137 9.38 12.67 10.00
CA GLN A 137 9.90 13.74 9.16
C GLN A 137 10.86 14.61 9.97
N PHE A 138 12.10 14.76 9.49
CA PHE A 138 13.05 15.67 10.13
C PHE A 138 12.66 17.14 9.91
N GLU A 139 12.69 17.95 10.97
CA GLU A 139 12.28 19.36 10.90
C GLU A 139 13.16 20.21 10.00
N SER A 140 14.46 19.98 10.05
CA SER A 140 15.45 20.82 9.39
C SER A 140 16.06 20.20 8.14
N LEU A 141 15.68 18.99 7.81
CA LEU A 141 16.23 18.22 6.69
C LEU A 141 15.11 17.72 5.78
N PRO A 142 15.35 17.67 4.47
CA PRO A 142 14.36 17.11 3.53
C PRO A 142 14.38 15.57 3.53
N PHE A 143 14.39 14.96 4.72
CA PHE A 143 14.46 13.52 4.89
C PHE A 143 13.35 13.02 5.82
N SER A 144 12.87 11.81 5.54
CA SER A 144 12.02 11.04 6.44
C SER A 144 12.58 9.64 6.63
N ILE A 145 12.41 9.09 7.82
CA ILE A 145 12.67 7.66 8.10
C ILE A 145 11.34 6.97 8.27
N MET A 146 11.22 5.76 7.71
CA MET A 146 10.01 4.96 7.75
C MET A 146 10.32 3.55 8.22
N LEU A 147 9.42 3.00 9.03
CA LEU A 147 9.42 1.61 9.46
C LEU A 147 8.05 1.01 9.16
N GLU A 148 8.03 -0.19 8.62
CA GLU A 148 6.83 -0.90 8.23
C GLU A 148 6.83 -2.32 8.77
N TYR A 149 5.66 -2.78 9.16
CA TYR A 149 5.34 -4.18 9.44
C TYR A 149 4.33 -4.67 8.38
N ASN A 150 4.74 -5.66 7.58
CA ASN A 150 3.93 -6.26 6.52
C ASN A 150 3.88 -7.77 6.71
N PRO A 151 2.69 -8.37 6.92
CA PRO A 151 2.54 -9.80 7.16
C PRO A 151 2.54 -10.66 5.89
N ASP A 152 2.61 -10.09 4.69
CA ASP A 152 2.58 -10.82 3.43
C ASP A 152 3.72 -11.87 3.37
N GLN A 153 3.37 -13.09 3.03
CA GLN A 153 4.29 -14.23 2.94
C GLN A 153 4.70 -14.56 1.49
N TYR A 154 4.22 -13.78 0.51
CA TYR A 154 4.52 -13.98 -0.93
C TYR A 154 4.23 -15.40 -1.42
N ILE A 155 3.17 -16.03 -0.89
CA ILE A 155 2.81 -17.42 -1.21
C ILE A 155 2.51 -17.61 -2.71
N GLY A 156 1.98 -16.57 -3.36
CA GLY A 156 1.69 -16.59 -4.80
C GLY A 156 2.94 -16.80 -5.64
N GLU A 157 4.03 -16.13 -5.30
CA GLU A 157 5.30 -16.21 -6.01
C GLU A 157 5.97 -17.58 -5.84
N ALA A 158 5.73 -18.25 -4.73
CA ALA A 158 6.24 -19.62 -4.49
C ALA A 158 5.58 -20.69 -5.37
N TYR A 159 4.49 -20.35 -6.06
CA TYR A 159 3.77 -21.30 -6.93
C TYR A 159 4.46 -21.57 -8.28
N PHE A 160 5.44 -20.75 -8.65
CA PHE A 160 6.16 -20.94 -9.90
C PHE A 160 7.39 -21.83 -9.70
N PRO A 161 7.53 -22.94 -10.46
CA PRO A 161 8.55 -23.97 -10.20
C PRO A 161 9.99 -23.48 -10.24
N ASP A 162 10.26 -22.41 -10.98
CA ASP A 162 11.61 -21.84 -11.14
C ASP A 162 11.84 -20.61 -10.25
N SER A 163 10.84 -20.22 -9.45
CA SER A 163 11.02 -19.11 -8.53
C SER A 163 11.90 -19.56 -7.36
N THR A 164 13.02 -18.90 -7.16
CA THR A 164 13.65 -18.85 -5.85
C THR A 164 12.63 -18.20 -4.94
N SER A 165 11.89 -19.01 -4.20
CA SER A 165 10.78 -18.55 -3.37
C SER A 165 11.25 -17.36 -2.51
N VAL A 166 10.73 -16.19 -2.78
CA VAL A 166 11.00 -14.97 -1.99
C VAL A 166 10.23 -15.12 -0.68
N LYS A 167 10.71 -16.00 0.18
CA LYS A 167 10.16 -16.10 1.53
C LYS A 167 10.73 -14.95 2.35
N PRO A 168 9.91 -14.03 2.87
CA PRO A 168 10.41 -12.91 3.65
C PRO A 168 11.13 -13.40 4.90
N LYS A 169 12.32 -12.87 5.17
CA LYS A 169 13.08 -13.19 6.40
C LYS A 169 12.50 -12.51 7.64
N SER A 170 11.79 -11.42 7.43
CA SER A 170 11.20 -10.60 8.48
C SER A 170 9.97 -9.88 7.93
N PRO A 171 8.92 -9.68 8.73
CA PRO A 171 7.80 -8.81 8.34
C PRO A 171 8.17 -7.32 8.41
N LEU A 172 9.38 -6.97 8.85
CA LEU A 172 9.82 -5.59 9.04
C LEU A 172 10.61 -5.09 7.84
N SER A 173 10.26 -3.88 7.41
CA SER A 173 10.98 -3.10 6.40
C SER A 173 11.31 -1.72 6.94
N ALA A 174 12.38 -1.11 6.43
CA ALA A 174 12.80 0.24 6.77
C ALA A 174 13.14 1.03 5.51
N ALA A 175 12.89 2.33 5.51
CA ALA A 175 13.22 3.19 4.40
C ALA A 175 13.71 4.58 4.85
N LEU A 176 14.54 5.18 4.00
CA LEU A 176 14.95 6.57 4.07
C LEU A 176 14.48 7.27 2.80
N LYS A 177 13.66 8.28 2.95
CA LYS A 177 13.19 9.10 1.84
C LYS A 177 13.87 10.46 1.86
N TRP A 178 14.22 10.93 0.69
CA TRP A 178 14.71 12.27 0.42
C TRP A 178 13.72 13.02 -0.47
N ASP A 179 13.18 14.12 0.03
CA ASP A 179 12.34 15.05 -0.74
C ASP A 179 13.24 16.04 -1.47
N ALA A 180 13.65 15.71 -2.70
CA ALA A 180 14.58 16.50 -3.50
C ALA A 180 13.99 17.87 -3.88
N THR A 181 12.72 17.90 -4.26
CA THR A 181 11.92 19.10 -4.53
C THR A 181 10.46 18.83 -4.18
N PRO A 182 9.60 19.86 -4.06
CA PRO A 182 8.16 19.63 -3.95
C PRO A 182 7.65 18.76 -5.10
N GLY A 183 7.12 17.60 -4.77
CA GLY A 183 6.60 16.64 -5.74
C GLY A 183 7.62 15.68 -6.37
N LEU A 184 8.89 15.71 -5.98
CA LEU A 184 9.89 14.73 -6.43
C LEU A 184 10.63 14.17 -5.22
N SER A 185 10.59 12.86 -5.04
CA SER A 185 11.30 12.19 -3.94
C SER A 185 12.02 10.92 -4.40
N LEU A 186 13.10 10.61 -3.68
CA LEU A 186 13.87 9.38 -3.82
C LEU A 186 13.81 8.61 -2.50
N THR A 187 13.44 7.34 -2.56
CA THR A 187 13.38 6.46 -1.39
C THR A 187 14.35 5.31 -1.55
N LEU A 188 15.18 5.09 -0.54
CA LEU A 188 16.01 3.89 -0.39
C LEU A 188 15.39 3.03 0.70
N SER A 189 15.09 1.77 0.39
CA SER A 189 14.46 0.85 1.34
C SER A 189 15.26 -0.42 1.55
N ARG A 190 15.12 -1.00 2.75
CA ARG A 190 15.54 -2.35 3.09
C ARG A 190 14.29 -3.13 3.45
N GLN A 191 13.85 -4.01 2.56
CA GLN A 191 12.56 -4.69 2.66
C GLN A 191 12.74 -6.08 3.23
N HIS A 192 11.86 -6.46 4.16
CA HIS A 192 11.86 -7.76 4.81
C HIS A 192 13.22 -8.19 5.39
N ASN A 193 14.09 -7.20 5.69
CA ASN A 193 15.48 -7.38 6.07
C ASN A 193 16.29 -8.23 5.06
N GLN A 194 15.87 -8.24 3.81
CA GLN A 194 16.41 -9.11 2.77
C GLN A 194 16.84 -8.33 1.53
N GLU A 195 15.95 -7.52 0.97
CA GLU A 195 16.14 -6.86 -0.32
C GLU A 195 16.37 -5.35 -0.18
N TRP A 196 17.14 -4.79 -1.08
CA TRP A 196 17.27 -3.35 -1.23
C TRP A 196 16.37 -2.85 -2.34
N GLY A 197 15.64 -1.78 -2.10
CA GLY A 197 14.80 -1.11 -3.08
C GLY A 197 15.19 0.34 -3.25
N ILE A 198 15.09 0.84 -4.47
CA ILE A 198 15.20 2.26 -4.80
C ILE A 198 13.91 2.66 -5.52
N GLU A 199 13.28 3.72 -5.06
CA GLU A 199 12.09 4.27 -5.68
C GLU A 199 12.28 5.75 -6.00
N LEU A 200 11.92 6.14 -7.21
CA LEU A 200 11.74 7.52 -7.64
C LEU A 200 10.25 7.81 -7.77
N SER A 201 9.75 8.72 -6.95
CA SER A 201 8.35 9.15 -6.98
C SER A 201 8.22 10.58 -7.48
N ALA A 202 7.29 10.82 -8.38
CA ALA A 202 6.94 12.14 -8.87
C ALA A 202 5.43 12.37 -8.72
N ALA A 203 5.05 13.43 -8.00
CA ALA A 203 3.67 13.85 -7.83
C ALA A 203 3.40 15.13 -8.62
N LEU A 204 2.34 15.13 -9.42
CA LEU A 204 1.92 16.27 -10.23
C LEU A 204 0.54 16.75 -9.77
N ASP A 205 0.44 18.02 -9.38
CA ASP A 205 -0.84 18.67 -9.14
C ASP A 205 -1.39 19.21 -10.47
N THR A 206 -2.44 18.60 -10.97
CA THR A 206 -3.09 19.00 -12.23
C THR A 206 -3.95 20.25 -12.10
N LYS A 207 -4.16 20.80 -10.89
CA LYS A 207 -5.01 21.98 -10.63
C LYS A 207 -4.24 23.32 -10.63
N SER A 208 -3.07 23.36 -11.19
CA SER A 208 -2.26 24.60 -11.38
C SER A 208 -1.92 25.38 -10.10
N ARG A 209 -1.98 24.75 -8.91
CA ARG A 209 -1.48 25.36 -7.68
C ARG A 209 0.00 25.04 -7.53
N PRO A 210 0.85 26.04 -7.17
CA PRO A 210 2.24 25.75 -6.86
C PRO A 210 2.31 24.70 -5.74
N PRO A 211 3.16 23.66 -5.88
CA PRO A 211 3.29 22.64 -4.86
C PRO A 211 3.71 23.28 -3.53
N LYS A 212 3.02 22.95 -2.45
CA LYS A 212 3.41 23.40 -1.12
C LYS A 212 4.67 22.66 -0.69
N PRO A 213 5.59 23.31 0.04
CA PRO A 213 6.74 22.63 0.63
C PRO A 213 6.29 21.40 1.43
N SER A 214 7.04 20.30 1.37
CA SER A 214 6.71 19.05 2.05
C SER A 214 6.41 19.24 3.54
N ARG A 215 7.15 20.15 4.19
CA ARG A 215 6.94 20.52 5.59
C ARG A 215 5.54 21.10 5.87
N GLN A 216 4.96 21.86 4.90
CA GLN A 216 3.60 22.39 5.04
C GLN A 216 2.53 21.34 4.79
N LEU A 217 2.84 20.28 4.03
CA LEU A 217 1.89 19.18 3.79
C LEU A 217 1.63 18.39 5.07
N PHE A 218 2.67 18.15 5.87
CA PHE A 218 2.53 17.47 7.16
C PHE A 218 1.84 18.34 8.23
N GLN A 219 2.11 19.66 8.24
CA GLN A 219 1.41 20.60 9.14
C GLN A 219 -0.02 20.95 8.69
N SER A 220 -0.29 20.88 7.39
CA SER A 220 -1.56 21.34 6.83
C SER A 220 -2.72 20.37 7.04
N SER A 221 -2.43 19.10 7.39
CA SER A 221 -3.49 18.16 7.76
C SER A 221 -4.20 18.55 9.07
N LEU A 222 -3.56 19.40 9.89
CA LEU A 222 -4.10 19.88 11.16
C LEU A 222 -4.88 21.21 11.04
N ASP A 223 -4.50 22.07 10.07
CA ASP A 223 -5.00 23.47 10.02
C ASP A 223 -5.81 23.83 8.76
N ILE A 224 -5.89 23.00 7.74
CA ILE A 224 -6.57 23.32 6.48
C ILE A 224 -7.91 22.60 6.39
N PRO A 225 -9.01 23.33 6.14
CA PRO A 225 -10.30 22.71 5.82
C PRO A 225 -10.17 21.71 4.67
N PRO A 226 -10.91 20.59 4.68
CA PRO A 226 -10.82 19.55 3.66
C PRO A 226 -10.99 20.03 2.21
N SER A 227 -11.62 21.20 2.02
CA SER A 227 -11.82 21.84 0.72
C SER A 227 -10.55 22.43 0.10
N ASP A 228 -9.52 22.67 0.89
CA ASP A 228 -8.31 23.41 0.47
C ASP A 228 -7.06 22.53 0.31
N LEU A 229 -7.18 21.24 0.60
CA LEU A 229 -6.09 20.30 0.36
C LEU A 229 -5.91 20.04 -1.14
N PRO A 230 -4.69 20.14 -1.68
CA PRO A 230 -4.44 19.75 -3.06
C PRO A 230 -4.86 18.29 -3.24
N SER A 231 -5.77 18.04 -4.18
CA SER A 231 -6.15 16.68 -4.55
C SER A 231 -4.92 16.00 -5.14
N GLY A 232 -4.41 14.98 -4.50
CA GLY A 232 -3.31 14.18 -5.02
C GLY A 232 -2.13 13.96 -4.09
N ILE A 233 -2.01 14.75 -3.02
CA ILE A 233 -0.94 14.55 -2.04
C ILE A 233 -1.60 14.30 -0.70
N ASN A 234 -1.97 13.06 -0.48
CA ASN A 234 -2.49 12.60 0.79
C ASN A 234 -1.36 11.88 1.55
N GLN A 235 -1.27 12.09 2.84
CA GLN A 235 -0.30 11.39 3.71
C GLN A 235 -0.39 9.87 3.56
N SER A 236 -1.59 9.35 3.33
CA SER A 236 -1.82 7.94 3.06
C SER A 236 -1.17 7.41 1.77
N PHE A 237 -0.79 8.29 0.84
CA PHE A 237 -0.06 7.92 -0.37
C PHE A 237 1.26 7.19 -0.08
N TRP A 238 1.91 7.53 1.01
CA TRP A 238 3.18 6.96 1.45
C TRP A 238 3.10 5.51 1.84
N TYR A 239 2.09 5.18 2.65
CA TYR A 239 1.92 3.83 3.16
C TYR A 239 1.51 2.87 2.07
N ASP A 240 0.72 3.36 1.11
CA ASP A 240 0.43 2.58 -0.07
C ASP A 240 1.72 2.29 -0.86
N THR A 241 2.62 3.25 -0.95
CA THR A 241 3.89 3.07 -1.63
C THR A 241 4.77 2.05 -0.91
N LEU A 242 4.95 2.13 0.42
CA LEU A 242 5.74 1.16 1.17
C LEU A 242 5.11 -0.23 1.18
N LEU A 243 3.83 -0.33 1.51
CA LEU A 243 3.10 -1.61 1.50
C LEU A 243 3.10 -2.28 0.13
N PHE A 244 3.14 -1.49 -0.95
CA PHE A 244 3.12 -2.00 -2.31
C PHE A 244 4.52 -2.24 -2.87
N ASP A 245 5.51 -1.52 -2.40
CA ASP A 245 6.89 -1.68 -2.87
C ASP A 245 7.55 -2.94 -2.36
N SER A 246 7.03 -3.53 -1.28
CA SER A 246 7.44 -4.89 -0.92
C SER A 246 7.19 -5.90 -2.05
N GLU A 247 6.16 -5.67 -2.85
CA GLU A 247 5.88 -6.49 -4.03
C GLU A 247 6.73 -6.11 -5.25
N ARG A 248 7.22 -4.87 -5.29
CA ARG A 248 8.01 -4.35 -6.40
C ARG A 248 9.50 -4.62 -6.27
N SER A 249 10.01 -4.64 -5.06
CA SER A 249 11.45 -4.65 -4.87
C SER A 249 12.10 -5.93 -5.35
N GLY A 250 11.39 -7.04 -5.30
CA GLY A 250 11.84 -8.26 -5.97
C GLY A 250 12.00 -8.09 -7.49
N ILE A 251 11.40 -7.05 -8.06
CA ILE A 251 11.33 -6.79 -9.50
C ILE A 251 12.38 -5.78 -9.94
N LEU A 252 12.58 -4.71 -9.18
CA LEU A 252 13.54 -3.66 -9.52
C LEU A 252 14.99 -4.13 -9.40
N LEU A 253 15.25 -5.13 -8.56
CA LEU A 253 16.59 -5.72 -8.41
C LEU A 253 16.97 -6.68 -9.53
N LEU A 254 16.00 -7.10 -10.34
CA LEU A 254 16.23 -8.01 -11.47
C LEU A 254 16.52 -7.28 -12.79
N GLU A 255 16.35 -5.96 -12.83
CA GLU A 255 16.64 -5.14 -14.02
C GLU A 255 18.09 -4.62 -14.06
N THR A 256 18.93 -4.96 -13.09
CA THR A 256 20.36 -4.67 -13.11
C THR A 256 21.19 -5.92 -13.35
#